data_89d8926da171dc63319f578bbf9d0836
#
_entry.id   89d8926da171dc63319f578bbf9d0836
#
_cell.length_a   1.000
_cell.length_b   1.000
_cell.length_c   1.000
_cell.angle_alpha   90.00
_cell.angle_beta   90.00
_cell.angle_gamma   90.00
#
_symmetry.space_group_name_H-M   'P 1'
#
loop_
_entity.id
_entity.type
_entity.pdbx_description
1 polymer ?
#
loop_
_entity_poly.entity_id
_entity_poly.type
_entity_poly.pdbx_seq_one_letter_code
_entity_poly.pdbx_strand_id
1 'polypeptide(L)'
;MAMNASISTLLAYKGAKVFSVPSTVTVIDAVHEMNLHNISSILVMDGGRLIGLLTARDVLTRVIAAELDPHTTRVYQAMVTDLPTLTPDMFTLDAMGIFERRHCSHLAVLAGSRVVGVISISDISSWCATAQRAEAESMRAFLT
;
A
#
# COMPACT_ATOMS: atom_id res chain seq x y z
N MET A 1 -10.28 6.86 -19.48
CA MET A 1 -9.85 6.55 -18.08
C MET A 1 -10.50 7.56 -17.13
N ALA A 2 -11.31 7.10 -16.23
CA ALA A 2 -11.89 7.95 -15.21
C ALA A 2 -10.89 8.18 -14.06
N MET A 3 -10.83 9.41 -13.52
CA MET A 3 -9.98 9.70 -12.36
C MET A 3 -10.48 8.94 -11.12
N ASN A 4 -11.80 8.92 -10.91
CA ASN A 4 -12.41 8.11 -9.86
C ASN A 4 -12.73 6.72 -10.42
N ALA A 5 -11.81 5.80 -10.24
CA ALA A 5 -11.90 4.42 -10.74
C ALA A 5 -12.09 3.45 -9.59
N SER A 6 -12.59 2.25 -9.88
CA SER A 6 -12.66 1.20 -8.88
C SER A 6 -11.25 0.76 -8.48
N ILE A 7 -11.12 0.29 -7.25
CA ILE A 7 -9.84 -0.23 -6.75
C ILE A 7 -9.38 -1.42 -7.58
N SER A 8 -10.32 -2.28 -8.05
CA SER A 8 -9.95 -3.39 -8.93
C SER A 8 -9.34 -2.91 -10.25
N THR A 9 -9.86 -1.81 -10.82
CA THR A 9 -9.29 -1.19 -12.02
C THR A 9 -7.88 -0.67 -11.76
N LEU A 10 -7.69 0.00 -10.63
CA LEU A 10 -6.37 0.52 -10.22
C LEU A 10 -5.37 -0.61 -10.03
N LEU A 11 -5.77 -1.71 -9.39
CA LEU A 11 -4.90 -2.88 -9.23
C LEU A 11 -4.51 -3.52 -10.57
N ALA A 12 -5.44 -3.61 -11.50
CA ALA A 12 -5.15 -4.12 -12.85
C ALA A 12 -4.13 -3.23 -13.58
N TYR A 13 -4.20 -1.93 -13.37
CA TYR A 13 -3.28 -0.96 -13.97
C TYR A 13 -1.88 -1.04 -13.37
N LYS A 14 -1.77 -1.02 -12.03
CA LYS A 14 -0.45 -0.99 -11.36
C LYS A 14 0.19 -2.37 -11.20
N GLY A 15 -0.57 -3.43 -11.31
CA GLY A 15 -0.18 -4.78 -10.92
C GLY A 15 -0.56 -5.08 -9.46
N ALA A 16 -0.86 -6.34 -9.20
CA ALA A 16 -1.38 -6.80 -7.91
C ALA A 16 -0.42 -7.77 -7.20
N LYS A 17 0.88 -7.59 -7.35
CA LYS A 17 1.86 -8.38 -6.60
C LYS A 17 1.80 -8.02 -5.13
N VAL A 18 1.75 -9.04 -4.29
CA VAL A 18 1.69 -8.90 -2.83
C VAL A 18 2.92 -9.55 -2.24
N PHE A 19 3.64 -8.76 -1.43
CA PHE A 19 4.81 -9.24 -0.69
C PHE A 19 4.51 -9.18 0.79
N SER A 20 4.90 -10.21 1.51
CA SER A 20 4.64 -10.31 2.95
C SER A 20 5.81 -10.96 3.68
N VAL A 21 5.85 -10.72 4.99
CA VAL A 21 6.77 -11.39 5.91
C VAL A 21 5.97 -11.92 7.11
N PRO A 22 6.44 -12.98 7.77
CA PRO A 22 5.89 -13.38 9.06
C PRO A 22 6.18 -12.34 10.14
N SER A 23 5.35 -12.27 11.16
CA SER A 23 5.54 -11.31 12.28
C SER A 23 6.79 -11.59 13.10
N THR A 24 7.32 -12.79 13.06
CA THR A 24 8.44 -13.26 13.88
C THR A 24 9.81 -12.95 13.31
N VAL A 25 9.91 -12.51 12.05
CA VAL A 25 11.20 -12.11 11.48
C VAL A 25 11.65 -10.77 12.05
N THR A 26 12.93 -10.45 11.90
CA THR A 26 13.47 -9.18 12.37
C THR A 26 13.07 -8.04 11.44
N VAL A 27 13.09 -6.83 11.96
CA VAL A 27 12.84 -5.62 11.16
C VAL A 27 13.84 -5.52 10.00
N ILE A 28 15.11 -5.89 10.24
CA ILE A 28 16.12 -5.82 9.18
C ILE A 28 15.81 -6.81 8.05
N ASP A 29 15.26 -8.00 8.36
CA ASP A 29 14.83 -8.96 7.35
C ASP A 29 13.70 -8.37 6.48
N ALA A 30 12.74 -7.70 7.11
CA ALA A 30 11.64 -7.03 6.40
C ALA A 30 12.17 -5.89 5.51
N VAL A 31 13.13 -5.11 6.00
CA VAL A 31 13.76 -4.02 5.23
C VAL A 31 14.48 -4.59 4.00
N HIS A 32 15.18 -5.70 4.14
CA HIS A 32 15.83 -6.37 3.01
C HIS A 32 14.81 -6.81 1.96
N GLU A 33 13.67 -7.35 2.39
CA GLU A 33 12.58 -7.72 1.47
C GLU A 33 12.00 -6.49 0.76
N MET A 34 11.79 -5.39 1.49
CA MET A 34 11.32 -4.15 0.87
C MET A 34 12.31 -3.62 -0.17
N ASN A 35 13.60 -3.66 0.12
CA ASN A 35 14.64 -3.24 -0.82
C ASN A 35 14.72 -4.16 -2.03
N LEU A 36 14.61 -5.46 -1.82
CA LEU A 36 14.66 -6.45 -2.90
C LEU A 36 13.55 -6.21 -3.93
N HIS A 37 12.36 -5.84 -3.47
CA HIS A 37 11.19 -5.63 -4.33
C HIS A 37 10.93 -4.15 -4.65
N ASN A 38 11.79 -3.26 -4.18
CA ASN A 38 11.67 -1.80 -4.37
C ASN A 38 10.29 -1.28 -3.93
N ILE A 39 9.86 -1.67 -2.75
CA ILE A 39 8.60 -1.27 -2.12
C ILE A 39 8.87 -0.56 -0.80
N SER A 40 7.95 0.31 -0.39
CA SER A 40 8.05 1.10 0.84
C SER A 40 7.11 0.61 1.95
N SER A 41 6.41 -0.48 1.72
CA SER A 41 5.58 -1.15 2.72
C SER A 41 5.59 -2.65 2.48
N ILE A 42 5.39 -3.42 3.54
CA ILE A 42 5.28 -4.87 3.42
C ILE A 42 4.18 -5.36 4.35
N LEU A 43 3.37 -6.29 3.85
CA LEU A 43 2.32 -6.90 4.65
C LEU A 43 2.93 -7.87 5.65
N VAL A 44 2.32 -7.98 6.81
CA VAL A 44 2.69 -8.94 7.83
C VAL A 44 1.60 -9.98 7.93
N MET A 45 1.93 -11.22 7.60
CA MET A 45 0.96 -12.31 7.53
C MET A 45 1.44 -13.51 8.33
N ASP A 46 0.56 -14.03 9.15
CA ASP A 46 0.78 -15.27 9.90
C ASP A 46 -0.34 -16.23 9.59
N GLY A 47 0.02 -17.47 9.19
CA GLY A 47 -0.97 -18.51 8.90
C GLY A 47 -1.98 -18.12 7.82
N GLY A 48 -1.57 -17.38 6.81
CA GLY A 48 -2.45 -16.91 5.73
C GLY A 48 -3.35 -15.74 6.09
N ARG A 49 -3.21 -15.17 7.29
CA ARG A 49 -4.01 -14.04 7.76
C ARG A 49 -3.17 -12.76 7.79
N LEU A 50 -3.77 -11.67 7.31
CA LEU A 50 -3.18 -10.34 7.43
C LEU A 50 -3.29 -9.88 8.90
N ILE A 51 -2.14 -9.65 9.54
CA ILE A 51 -2.09 -9.22 10.94
C ILE A 51 -1.51 -7.83 11.11
N GLY A 52 -0.80 -7.31 10.13
CA GLY A 52 -0.19 -5.99 10.24
C GLY A 52 0.39 -5.49 8.93
N LEU A 53 0.88 -4.27 8.98
CA LEU A 53 1.59 -3.61 7.89
C LEU A 53 2.81 -2.90 8.47
N LEU A 54 3.95 -3.06 7.82
CA LEU A 54 5.18 -2.35 8.16
C LEU A 54 5.56 -1.45 7.01
N THR A 55 5.65 -0.14 7.26
CA THR A 55 6.11 0.84 6.26
C THR A 55 7.53 1.28 6.57
N ALA A 56 8.21 1.86 5.57
CA ALA A 56 9.51 2.48 5.78
C ALA A 56 9.44 3.57 6.86
N ARG A 57 8.36 4.32 6.92
CA ARG A 57 8.15 5.33 7.95
C ARG A 57 8.04 4.71 9.34
N ASP A 58 7.39 3.56 9.50
CA ASP A 58 7.33 2.84 10.77
C ASP A 58 8.72 2.42 11.24
N VAL A 59 9.57 1.97 10.33
CA VAL A 59 10.96 1.64 10.65
C VAL A 59 11.70 2.87 11.19
N LEU A 60 11.55 4.01 10.52
CA LEU A 60 12.19 5.25 10.96
C LEU A 60 11.68 5.72 12.33
N THR A 61 10.36 5.70 12.54
CA THR A 61 9.74 6.30 13.73
C THR A 61 9.68 5.35 14.93
N ARG A 62 9.44 4.07 14.67
CA ARG A 62 9.21 3.07 15.74
C ARG A 62 10.42 2.22 16.07
N VAL A 63 11.43 2.21 15.20
CA VAL A 63 12.65 1.44 15.41
C VAL A 63 13.84 2.38 15.55
N ILE A 64 14.17 3.14 14.52
CA ILE A 64 15.37 3.98 14.51
C ILE A 64 15.26 5.14 15.51
N ALA A 65 14.19 5.94 15.42
CA ALA A 65 13.98 7.07 16.34
C ALA A 65 13.73 6.60 17.79
N ALA A 66 13.20 5.41 17.97
CA ALA A 66 13.02 4.80 19.29
C ALA A 66 14.30 4.13 19.84
N GLU A 67 15.40 4.22 19.09
CA GLU A 67 16.70 3.65 19.47
C GLU A 67 16.67 2.13 19.69
N LEU A 68 15.81 1.44 18.93
CA LEU A 68 15.77 -0.02 18.91
C LEU A 68 16.70 -0.56 17.83
N ASP A 69 17.26 -1.73 18.08
CA ASP A 69 18.13 -2.42 17.12
C ASP A 69 17.27 -3.17 16.09
N PRO A 70 17.33 -2.82 14.79
CA PRO A 70 16.56 -3.51 13.77
C PRO A 70 16.97 -4.97 13.58
N HIS A 71 18.16 -5.37 14.01
CA HIS A 71 18.64 -6.74 13.93
C HIS A 71 18.04 -7.65 15.00
N THR A 72 17.51 -7.09 16.08
CA THR A 72 16.92 -7.86 17.19
C THR A 72 15.45 -7.55 17.42
N THR A 73 14.96 -6.43 16.91
CA THR A 73 13.54 -6.06 16.99
C THR A 73 12.73 -6.89 16.00
N ARG A 74 11.67 -7.52 16.47
CA ARG A 74 10.77 -8.32 15.62
C ARG A 74 9.75 -7.42 14.94
N VAL A 75 9.30 -7.84 13.76
CA VAL A 75 8.31 -7.09 12.96
C VAL A 75 7.06 -6.81 13.76
N TYR A 76 6.57 -7.76 14.56
CA TYR A 76 5.37 -7.56 15.37
C TYR A 76 5.48 -6.43 16.38
N GLN A 77 6.71 -6.04 16.76
CA GLN A 77 6.95 -4.94 17.69
C GLN A 77 6.87 -3.56 17.03
N ALA A 78 6.99 -3.49 15.71
CA ALA A 78 7.04 -2.23 14.96
C ALA A 78 5.86 -2.03 13.99
N MET A 79 5.16 -3.09 13.63
CA MET A 79 4.05 -3.05 12.65
C MET A 79 2.84 -2.30 13.18
N VAL A 80 2.03 -1.79 12.26
CA VAL A 80 0.70 -1.26 12.54
C VAL A 80 -0.31 -2.39 12.45
N THR A 81 -1.16 -2.54 13.46
CA THR A 81 -2.17 -3.62 13.53
C THR A 81 -3.59 -3.12 13.34
N ASP A 82 -3.88 -1.86 13.66
CA ASP A 82 -5.18 -1.23 13.41
C ASP A 82 -5.24 -0.77 11.97
N LEU A 83 -5.57 -1.69 11.06
CA LEU A 83 -5.52 -1.47 9.63
C LEU A 83 -6.89 -1.22 9.05
N PRO A 84 -7.18 -0.02 8.53
CA PRO A 84 -8.27 0.12 7.58
C PRO A 84 -7.90 -0.63 6.30
N THR A 85 -8.89 -1.21 5.64
CA THR A 85 -8.70 -1.96 4.41
C THR A 85 -9.66 -1.48 3.33
N LEU A 86 -9.33 -1.80 2.08
CA LEU A 86 -10.19 -1.54 0.93
C LEU A 86 -10.76 -2.87 0.44
N THR A 87 -11.89 -2.77 -0.27
CA THR A 87 -12.40 -3.88 -1.07
C THR A 87 -12.25 -3.50 -2.55
N PRO A 88 -12.20 -4.51 -3.47
CA PRO A 88 -12.00 -4.22 -4.90
C PRO A 88 -13.08 -3.35 -5.54
N ASP A 89 -14.29 -3.36 -4.99
CA ASP A 89 -15.43 -2.58 -5.49
C ASP A 89 -15.49 -1.14 -4.97
N MET A 90 -14.63 -0.77 -4.01
CA MET A 90 -14.45 0.62 -3.61
C MET A 90 -13.79 1.43 -4.71
N PHE A 91 -13.82 2.76 -4.57
CA PHE A 91 -13.28 3.69 -5.55
C PHE A 91 -12.08 4.45 -5.02
N THR A 92 -11.32 5.07 -5.93
CA THR A 92 -10.14 5.86 -5.56
C THR A 92 -10.48 6.99 -4.59
N LEU A 93 -11.66 7.61 -4.70
CA LEU A 93 -12.13 8.62 -3.75
C LEU A 93 -12.36 8.06 -2.34
N ASP A 94 -12.83 6.83 -2.23
CA ASP A 94 -12.97 6.17 -0.91
C ASP A 94 -11.60 5.99 -0.25
N ALA A 95 -10.62 5.52 -1.01
CA ALA A 95 -9.25 5.35 -0.52
C ALA A 95 -8.64 6.69 -0.09
N MET A 96 -8.82 7.74 -0.88
CA MET A 96 -8.33 9.09 -0.54
C MET A 96 -8.92 9.58 0.79
N GLY A 97 -10.20 9.36 1.01
CA GLY A 97 -10.86 9.71 2.27
C GLY A 97 -10.27 8.97 3.46
N ILE A 98 -9.95 7.69 3.31
CA ILE A 98 -9.34 6.89 4.37
C ILE A 98 -7.90 7.37 4.65
N PHE A 99 -7.10 7.61 3.62
CA PHE A 99 -5.74 8.13 3.79
C PHE A 99 -5.75 9.43 4.59
N GLU A 100 -6.66 10.33 4.28
CA GLU A 100 -6.78 11.63 4.96
C GLU A 100 -7.22 11.47 6.41
N ARG A 101 -8.29 10.70 6.67
CA ARG A 101 -8.83 10.54 8.02
C ARG A 101 -7.90 9.76 8.94
N ARG A 102 -7.24 8.74 8.42
CA ARG A 102 -6.41 7.82 9.21
C ARG A 102 -4.92 8.17 9.18
N HIS A 103 -4.52 9.21 8.44
CA HIS A 103 -3.12 9.63 8.30
C HIS A 103 -2.20 8.47 7.92
N CYS A 104 -2.64 7.64 7.00
CA CYS A 104 -1.87 6.51 6.49
C CYS A 104 -1.57 6.72 5.00
N SER A 105 -0.57 6.00 4.49
CA SER A 105 -0.12 6.12 3.10
C SER A 105 -0.31 4.86 2.27
N HIS A 106 -0.67 3.76 2.89
CA HIS A 106 -0.83 2.45 2.27
C HIS A 106 -2.06 1.76 2.84
N LEU A 107 -2.82 1.08 1.98
CA LEU A 107 -4.00 0.32 2.38
C LEU A 107 -3.97 -1.05 1.69
N ALA A 108 -4.18 -2.09 2.48
CA ALA A 108 -4.37 -3.43 1.93
C ALA A 108 -5.77 -3.55 1.31
N VAL A 109 -5.86 -4.28 0.21
CA VAL A 109 -7.12 -4.58 -0.47
C VAL A 109 -7.47 -6.03 -0.22
N LEU A 110 -8.64 -6.27 0.35
CA LEU A 110 -9.13 -7.60 0.68
C LEU A 110 -10.36 -7.96 -0.15
N ALA A 111 -10.33 -9.13 -0.76
CA ALA A 111 -11.52 -9.78 -1.35
C ALA A 111 -11.93 -10.88 -0.37
N GLY A 112 -12.94 -10.61 0.45
CA GLY A 112 -13.25 -11.46 1.61
C GLY A 112 -12.11 -11.43 2.62
N SER A 113 -11.54 -12.58 2.94
CA SER A 113 -10.38 -12.69 3.83
C SER A 113 -9.03 -12.73 3.10
N ARG A 114 -9.06 -12.72 1.76
CA ARG A 114 -7.86 -12.85 0.94
C ARG A 114 -7.32 -11.49 0.55
N VAL A 115 -6.01 -11.27 0.75
CA VAL A 115 -5.33 -10.06 0.29
C VAL A 115 -5.12 -10.16 -1.22
N VAL A 116 -5.59 -9.15 -1.96
CA VAL A 116 -5.47 -9.09 -3.42
C VAL A 116 -4.56 -7.97 -3.90
N GLY A 117 -4.10 -7.10 -3.01
CA GLY A 117 -3.16 -6.05 -3.37
C GLY A 117 -2.95 -5.04 -2.25
N VAL A 118 -2.12 -4.05 -2.53
CA VAL A 118 -1.85 -2.89 -1.67
C VAL A 118 -1.93 -1.64 -2.54
N ILE A 119 -2.62 -0.62 -2.06
CA ILE A 119 -2.74 0.68 -2.72
C ILE A 119 -2.06 1.74 -1.86
N SER A 120 -1.22 2.55 -2.50
CA SER A 120 -0.59 3.70 -1.86
C SER A 120 -1.16 5.02 -2.38
N ILE A 121 -0.89 6.11 -1.64
CA ILE A 121 -1.22 7.46 -2.11
C ILE A 121 -0.56 7.73 -3.47
N SER A 122 0.69 7.33 -3.65
CA SER A 122 1.41 7.51 -4.91
C SER A 122 0.80 6.73 -6.06
N ASP A 123 0.20 5.57 -5.81
CA ASP A 123 -0.53 4.81 -6.84
C ASP A 123 -1.72 5.61 -7.36
N ILE A 124 -2.46 6.24 -6.46
CA ILE A 124 -3.62 7.05 -6.84
C ILE A 124 -3.18 8.31 -7.58
N SER A 125 -2.12 8.98 -7.12
CA SER A 125 -1.57 10.15 -7.80
C SER A 125 -1.10 9.82 -9.22
N SER A 126 -0.44 8.69 -9.39
CA SER A 126 0.01 8.19 -10.69
C SER A 126 -1.17 7.90 -11.63
N TRP A 127 -2.19 7.23 -11.11
CA TRP A 127 -3.42 6.97 -11.86
C TRP A 127 -4.09 8.27 -12.32
N CYS A 128 -4.27 9.23 -11.40
CA CYS A 128 -4.91 10.51 -11.72
C CYS A 128 -4.13 11.30 -12.77
N ALA A 129 -2.80 11.33 -12.68
CA ALA A 129 -1.96 12.00 -13.68
C ALA A 129 -2.10 11.35 -15.06
N THR A 130 -2.16 10.03 -15.13
CA THR A 130 -2.35 9.29 -16.38
C THR A 130 -3.75 9.53 -16.95
N ALA A 131 -4.79 9.53 -16.11
CA ALA A 131 -6.16 9.81 -16.51
C ALA A 131 -6.32 11.23 -17.07
N GLN A 132 -5.70 12.22 -16.43
CA GLN A 132 -5.70 13.60 -16.91
C GLN A 132 -5.02 13.73 -18.27
N ARG A 133 -3.89 13.06 -18.48
CA ARG A 133 -3.21 13.06 -19.78
C ARG A 133 -4.05 12.43 -20.88
N ALA A 134 -4.70 11.31 -20.59
CA ALA A 134 -5.58 10.63 -21.54
C ALA A 134 -6.75 11.53 -21.95
N GLU A 135 -7.36 12.25 -20.99
CA GLU A 135 -8.43 13.20 -21.24
C GLU A 135 -7.94 14.38 -22.11
N ALA A 136 -6.79 14.95 -21.80
CA ALA A 136 -6.20 16.04 -22.56
C ALA A 136 -5.89 15.63 -24.01
N GLU A 137 -5.35 14.44 -24.22
CA GLU A 137 -5.08 13.89 -25.55
C GLU A 137 -6.37 13.67 -26.34
N SER A 138 -7.42 13.16 -25.72
CA SER A 138 -8.74 12.99 -26.35
C SER A 138 -9.31 14.34 -26.75
N MET A 139 -9.21 15.38 -25.93
CA MET A 139 -9.65 16.72 -26.26
C MET A 139 -8.87 17.32 -27.43
N ARG A 140 -7.55 17.16 -27.46
CA ARG A 140 -6.72 17.62 -28.56
C ARG A 140 -7.10 16.94 -29.87
N ALA A 141 -7.32 15.64 -29.85
CA ALA A 141 -7.74 14.88 -31.03
C ALA A 141 -9.10 15.38 -31.53
N PHE A 142 -10.01 15.74 -30.63
CA PHE A 142 -11.32 16.28 -30.98
C PHE A 142 -11.22 17.67 -31.61
N LEU A 143 -10.29 18.52 -31.17
CA LEU A 143 -10.11 19.88 -31.64
C LEU A 143 -9.30 19.98 -32.93
N THR A 144 -8.61 18.95 -33.33
CA THR A 144 -7.85 18.90 -34.58
C THR A 144 -8.66 18.21 -35.67
#